data_da66de91d87ad6b03a6eb2425f242f79
#
_entry.id   da66de91d87ad6b03a6eb2425f242f79
#
_cell.length_a   1.000
_cell.length_b   1.000
_cell.length_c   1.000
_cell.angle_alpha   90.00
_cell.angle_beta   90.00
_cell.angle_gamma   90.00
#
_symmetry.space_group_name_H-M   'P 1'
#
loop_
_entity.id
_entity.type
_entity.pdbx_description
1 polymer ?
#
loop_
_entity_poly.entity_id
_entity_poly.type
_entity_poly.pdbx_seq_one_letter_code
_entity_poly.pdbx_strand_id
1 'polypeptide(L)'
;MERLSSGSALPDHLRGGYVALGNFDGFHLGHQAVVGRAVERARAAGRPAIVATFDPHPMRYFRPDSPWFRLTSMEQRARLFAAAGVDAMYVFEFDAALAGLSAEEFVDRCLVEHLSVAGVSTGEDFTFGKGRSGDIPLMRALGERHGFTVDTIAPVRLDGETVSSTRIREALRAGNPREAARLLTRPYAIEGVVQHGDKVGRTLGFPTANIDMANYLRPKFGIYAVRGHLPGGRVVDGAANLGVRPSFDPPKELLEPYFFDFSGDLYGQTIEVELVDFIRPEAKFDDMDALMAQMAKDVATAKRLLNSPSPLVGEGGSAVGAEG
;
A
#
# COMPACT_ATOMS: atom_id res chain seq x y z
N MET A 1 2.78 -16.59 -6.38
CA MET A 1 1.55 -16.31 -5.59
C MET A 1 0.37 -16.22 -6.54
N GLU A 2 -0.67 -16.99 -6.29
CA GLU A 2 -1.91 -16.96 -7.07
C GLU A 2 -2.79 -15.77 -6.68
N ARG A 3 -3.60 -15.29 -7.63
CA ARG A 3 -4.59 -14.25 -7.39
C ARG A 3 -5.98 -14.76 -7.71
N LEU A 4 -6.86 -14.70 -6.74
CA LEU A 4 -8.23 -15.19 -6.80
C LEU A 4 -9.20 -14.09 -6.37
N SER A 5 -10.43 -14.16 -6.84
CA SER A 5 -11.48 -13.19 -6.48
C SER A 5 -12.82 -13.88 -6.24
N SER A 6 -13.78 -13.17 -5.68
CA SER A 6 -15.17 -13.62 -5.55
C SER A 6 -15.69 -14.14 -6.88
N GLY A 7 -16.39 -15.26 -6.82
CA GLY A 7 -16.86 -15.98 -8.02
C GLY A 7 -15.89 -17.04 -8.58
N SER A 8 -14.63 -17.02 -8.16
CA SER A 8 -13.69 -18.10 -8.48
C SER A 8 -13.76 -19.21 -7.42
N ALA A 9 -13.90 -20.46 -7.85
CA ALA A 9 -13.74 -21.60 -6.94
C ALA A 9 -12.31 -21.61 -6.39
N LEU A 10 -12.16 -21.87 -5.08
CA LEU A 10 -10.85 -22.03 -4.49
C LEU A 10 -10.22 -23.35 -5.00
N PRO A 11 -9.03 -23.33 -5.60
CA PRO A 11 -8.31 -24.54 -6.01
C PRO A 11 -8.08 -25.49 -4.84
N ASP A 12 -8.16 -26.81 -5.08
CA ASP A 12 -8.06 -27.82 -4.01
C ASP A 12 -6.74 -27.73 -3.23
N HIS A 13 -5.63 -27.40 -3.88
CA HIS A 13 -4.32 -27.26 -3.23
C HIS A 13 -4.23 -26.05 -2.28
N LEU A 14 -5.19 -25.11 -2.33
CA LEU A 14 -5.28 -23.97 -1.41
C LEU A 14 -6.28 -24.22 -0.27
N ARG A 15 -7.08 -25.28 -0.33
CA ARG A 15 -8.03 -25.62 0.74
C ARG A 15 -7.31 -26.02 2.03
N GLY A 16 -7.91 -25.67 3.15
CA GLY A 16 -7.30 -25.94 4.46
C GLY A 16 -6.08 -25.05 4.74
N GLY A 17 -5.99 -23.89 4.10
CA GLY A 17 -4.93 -22.93 4.31
C GLY A 17 -5.07 -22.14 5.61
N TYR A 18 -3.98 -21.48 6.01
CA TYR A 18 -4.00 -20.45 7.04
C TYR A 18 -4.20 -19.08 6.39
N VAL A 19 -5.19 -18.36 6.87
CA VAL A 19 -5.67 -17.11 6.24
C VAL A 19 -5.34 -15.90 7.10
N ALA A 20 -4.56 -14.96 6.56
CA ALA A 20 -4.51 -13.61 7.12
C ALA A 20 -5.71 -12.82 6.60
N LEU A 21 -6.56 -12.32 7.51
CA LEU A 21 -7.81 -11.64 7.18
C LEU A 21 -7.73 -10.16 7.53
N GLY A 22 -7.94 -9.28 6.54
CA GLY A 22 -7.90 -7.83 6.74
C GLY A 22 -7.84 -7.02 5.44
N ASN A 23 -7.89 -5.69 5.57
CA ASN A 23 -7.79 -4.80 4.39
C ASN A 23 -6.37 -4.66 3.87
N PHE A 24 -5.38 -4.71 4.72
CA PHE A 24 -3.95 -4.65 4.44
C PHE A 24 -3.49 -3.48 3.54
N ASP A 25 -4.25 -2.38 3.55
CA ASP A 25 -3.90 -1.19 2.77
C ASP A 25 -2.64 -0.53 3.32
N GLY A 26 -1.59 -0.43 2.48
CA GLY A 26 -0.27 0.03 2.84
C GLY A 26 0.69 -1.08 3.29
N PHE A 27 0.21 -2.23 3.74
CA PHE A 27 1.03 -3.36 4.22
C PHE A 27 2.16 -2.93 5.17
N HIS A 28 1.77 -2.18 6.21
CA HIS A 28 2.66 -1.65 7.25
C HIS A 28 3.07 -2.72 8.28
N LEU A 29 3.97 -2.39 9.21
CA LEU A 29 4.50 -3.30 10.24
C LEU A 29 3.42 -4.15 10.94
N GLY A 30 2.28 -3.54 11.33
CA GLY A 30 1.17 -4.29 11.93
C GLY A 30 0.55 -5.31 10.97
N HIS A 31 0.39 -4.96 9.70
CA HIS A 31 -0.09 -5.88 8.67
C HIS A 31 0.91 -7.00 8.39
N GLN A 32 2.21 -6.67 8.37
CA GLN A 32 3.28 -7.66 8.19
C GLN A 32 3.29 -8.67 9.32
N ALA A 33 3.04 -8.25 10.57
CA ALA A 33 2.94 -9.16 11.71
C ALA A 33 1.75 -10.13 11.58
N VAL A 34 0.57 -9.64 11.16
CA VAL A 34 -0.62 -10.49 10.93
C VAL A 34 -0.37 -11.51 9.82
N VAL A 35 0.14 -11.05 8.67
CA VAL A 35 0.42 -11.92 7.52
C VAL A 35 1.57 -12.88 7.83
N GLY A 36 2.63 -12.40 8.49
CA GLY A 36 3.75 -13.24 8.93
C GLY A 36 3.30 -14.39 9.84
N ARG A 37 2.33 -14.13 10.75
CA ARG A 37 1.76 -15.17 11.61
C ARG A 37 1.01 -16.25 10.81
N ALA A 38 0.20 -15.85 9.82
CA ALA A 38 -0.46 -16.82 8.96
C ALA A 38 0.54 -17.67 8.15
N VAL A 39 1.59 -17.04 7.62
CA VAL A 39 2.67 -17.74 6.89
C VAL A 39 3.41 -18.71 7.81
N GLU A 40 3.78 -18.30 9.02
CA GLU A 40 4.42 -19.16 10.04
C GLU A 40 3.58 -20.41 10.35
N ARG A 41 2.28 -20.22 10.63
CA ARG A 41 1.35 -21.31 10.89
C ARG A 41 1.19 -22.25 9.69
N ALA A 42 1.06 -21.68 8.51
CA ALA A 42 0.94 -22.44 7.26
C ALA A 42 2.17 -23.31 7.04
N ARG A 43 3.37 -22.76 7.18
CA ARG A 43 4.63 -23.51 7.00
C ARG A 43 4.79 -24.62 8.05
N ALA A 44 4.48 -24.32 9.32
CA ALA A 44 4.54 -25.32 10.38
C ALA A 44 3.57 -26.50 10.16
N ALA A 45 2.43 -26.25 9.52
CA ALA A 45 1.41 -27.27 9.24
C ALA A 45 1.55 -27.92 7.84
N GLY A 46 2.51 -27.49 7.01
CA GLY A 46 2.62 -27.96 5.61
C GLY A 46 1.41 -27.58 4.74
N ARG A 47 0.81 -26.40 5.01
CA ARG A 47 -0.41 -25.91 4.36
C ARG A 47 -0.17 -24.57 3.65
N PRO A 48 -1.05 -24.16 2.71
CA PRO A 48 -0.91 -22.87 2.06
C PRO A 48 -1.19 -21.69 3.00
N ALA A 49 -0.46 -20.60 2.79
CA ALA A 49 -0.69 -19.31 3.39
C ALA A 49 -1.50 -18.42 2.43
N ILE A 50 -2.63 -17.91 2.88
CA ILE A 50 -3.55 -17.11 2.07
C ILE A 50 -3.73 -15.75 2.74
N VAL A 51 -3.73 -14.68 1.95
CA VAL A 51 -4.26 -13.38 2.39
C VAL A 51 -5.65 -13.21 1.83
N ALA A 52 -6.63 -13.00 2.69
CA ALA A 52 -8.00 -12.62 2.32
C ALA A 52 -8.20 -11.13 2.57
N THR A 53 -8.51 -10.39 1.51
CA THR A 53 -8.70 -8.94 1.52
C THR A 53 -9.95 -8.55 0.74
N PHE A 54 -10.28 -7.25 0.72
CA PHE A 54 -11.54 -6.75 0.16
C PHE A 54 -11.28 -5.66 -0.89
N ASP A 55 -12.02 -5.70 -2.00
CA ASP A 55 -12.06 -4.61 -2.99
C ASP A 55 -13.49 -4.46 -3.55
N PRO A 56 -14.07 -3.24 -3.57
CA PRO A 56 -13.52 -2.02 -2.99
C PRO A 56 -13.30 -2.13 -1.47
N HIS A 57 -12.44 -1.28 -0.95
CA HIS A 57 -12.24 -1.19 0.51
C HIS A 57 -13.57 -0.90 1.20
N PRO A 58 -13.96 -1.58 2.31
CA PRO A 58 -15.24 -1.40 2.97
C PRO A 58 -15.61 0.06 3.25
N MET A 59 -14.64 0.89 3.68
CA MET A 59 -14.88 2.32 3.88
C MET A 59 -15.30 3.02 2.57
N ARG A 60 -14.78 2.63 1.41
CA ARG A 60 -15.16 3.20 0.11
C ARG A 60 -16.58 2.79 -0.29
N TYR A 61 -16.97 1.55 0.01
CA TYR A 61 -18.33 1.07 -0.23
C TYR A 61 -19.35 1.88 0.58
N PHE A 62 -19.12 2.06 1.89
CA PHE A 62 -20.05 2.79 2.75
C PHE A 62 -19.98 4.32 2.61
N ARG A 63 -18.89 4.86 2.10
CA ARG A 63 -18.65 6.30 1.90
C ARG A 63 -18.03 6.56 0.54
N PRO A 64 -18.79 6.40 -0.55
CA PRO A 64 -18.28 6.51 -1.92
C PRO A 64 -17.71 7.91 -2.25
N ASP A 65 -18.26 8.96 -1.63
CA ASP A 65 -17.83 10.35 -1.83
C ASP A 65 -16.64 10.78 -0.95
N SER A 66 -16.11 9.87 -0.11
CA SER A 66 -14.94 10.20 0.70
C SER A 66 -13.72 10.50 -0.19
N PRO A 67 -12.80 11.39 0.23
CA PRO A 67 -11.54 11.60 -0.49
C PRO A 67 -10.78 10.30 -0.75
N TRP A 68 -9.99 10.25 -1.81
CA TRP A 68 -9.14 9.11 -2.09
C TRP A 68 -8.14 8.87 -0.94
N PHE A 69 -7.99 7.62 -0.53
CA PHE A 69 -7.21 7.28 0.67
C PHE A 69 -6.36 6.02 0.53
N ARG A 70 -6.39 5.36 -0.63
CA ARG A 70 -5.66 4.10 -0.86
C ARG A 70 -4.15 4.33 -0.76
N LEU A 71 -3.47 3.51 0.01
CA LEU A 71 -2.02 3.55 0.15
C LEU A 71 -1.30 2.65 -0.86
N THR A 72 -1.93 1.55 -1.25
CA THR A 72 -1.35 0.57 -2.20
C THR A 72 -2.39 0.10 -3.20
N SER A 73 -2.00 -0.05 -4.47
CA SER A 73 -2.81 -0.74 -5.48
C SER A 73 -2.95 -2.23 -5.14
N MET A 74 -3.86 -2.94 -5.81
CA MET A 74 -3.98 -4.40 -5.64
C MET A 74 -2.74 -5.13 -6.18
N GLU A 75 -2.15 -4.60 -7.24
CA GLU A 75 -0.91 -5.08 -7.85
C GLU A 75 0.26 -4.95 -6.87
N GLN A 76 0.43 -3.78 -6.25
CA GLN A 76 1.44 -3.55 -5.21
C GLN A 76 1.24 -4.49 -4.02
N ARG A 77 -0.01 -4.63 -3.50
CA ARG A 77 -0.30 -5.57 -2.41
C ARG A 77 0.07 -7.00 -2.78
N ALA A 78 -0.28 -7.44 -3.99
CA ALA A 78 0.07 -8.77 -4.44
C ALA A 78 1.58 -9.01 -4.46
N ARG A 79 2.38 -8.04 -4.93
CA ARG A 79 3.86 -8.15 -4.88
C ARG A 79 4.38 -8.21 -3.44
N LEU A 80 3.84 -7.38 -2.55
CA LEU A 80 4.23 -7.32 -1.13
C LEU A 80 3.87 -8.62 -0.39
N PHE A 81 2.69 -9.19 -0.64
CA PHE A 81 2.29 -10.46 -0.05
C PHE A 81 3.14 -11.63 -0.57
N ALA A 82 3.44 -11.64 -1.87
CA ALA A 82 4.34 -12.64 -2.45
C ALA A 82 5.74 -12.58 -1.79
N ALA A 83 6.29 -11.39 -1.60
CA ALA A 83 7.56 -11.18 -0.91
C ALA A 83 7.52 -11.63 0.57
N ALA A 84 6.35 -11.54 1.19
CA ALA A 84 6.12 -12.03 2.56
C ALA A 84 5.92 -13.56 2.65
N GLY A 85 5.97 -14.29 1.54
CA GLY A 85 5.83 -15.75 1.51
C GLY A 85 4.40 -16.26 1.45
N VAL A 86 3.45 -15.43 1.04
CA VAL A 86 2.04 -15.81 0.82
C VAL A 86 1.91 -16.62 -0.47
N ASP A 87 1.13 -17.69 -0.46
CA ASP A 87 0.91 -18.57 -1.61
C ASP A 87 -0.24 -18.06 -2.50
N ALA A 88 -1.28 -17.48 -1.90
CA ALA A 88 -2.41 -16.92 -2.63
C ALA A 88 -2.99 -15.64 -1.99
N MET A 89 -3.44 -14.72 -2.83
CA MET A 89 -4.26 -13.58 -2.43
C MET A 89 -5.68 -13.81 -2.92
N TYR A 90 -6.63 -13.87 -1.97
CA TYR A 90 -8.05 -13.95 -2.26
C TYR A 90 -8.70 -12.58 -2.02
N VAL A 91 -9.36 -12.04 -3.04
CA VAL A 91 -10.03 -10.73 -2.97
C VAL A 91 -11.53 -10.95 -2.94
N PHE A 92 -12.13 -10.67 -1.78
CA PHE A 92 -13.59 -10.59 -1.69
C PHE A 92 -14.07 -9.31 -2.35
N GLU A 93 -15.01 -9.42 -3.28
CA GLU A 93 -15.76 -8.27 -3.77
C GLU A 93 -16.66 -7.74 -2.65
N PHE A 94 -16.40 -6.50 -2.20
CA PHE A 94 -17.16 -5.90 -1.12
C PHE A 94 -18.40 -5.20 -1.68
N ASP A 95 -19.43 -5.98 -1.87
CA ASP A 95 -20.76 -5.58 -2.41
C ASP A 95 -21.87 -5.61 -1.35
N ALA A 96 -23.10 -5.41 -1.78
CA ALA A 96 -24.27 -5.44 -0.92
C ALA A 96 -24.53 -6.84 -0.30
N ALA A 97 -24.20 -7.91 -1.02
CA ALA A 97 -24.36 -9.27 -0.54
C ALA A 97 -23.40 -9.54 0.61
N LEU A 98 -22.11 -9.25 0.44
CA LEU A 98 -21.09 -9.42 1.47
C LEU A 98 -21.34 -8.49 2.67
N ALA A 99 -21.67 -7.22 2.42
CA ALA A 99 -21.95 -6.23 3.47
C ALA A 99 -23.21 -6.56 4.28
N GLY A 100 -24.10 -7.37 3.73
CA GLY A 100 -25.36 -7.81 4.36
C GLY A 100 -25.21 -9.03 5.26
N LEU A 101 -24.11 -9.80 5.17
CA LEU A 101 -23.91 -11.01 5.96
C LEU A 101 -23.77 -10.69 7.46
N SER A 102 -24.45 -11.46 8.31
CA SER A 102 -24.17 -11.46 9.75
C SER A 102 -22.75 -11.91 10.03
N ALA A 103 -22.27 -11.77 11.25
CA ALA A 103 -20.95 -12.25 11.61
C ALA A 103 -20.82 -13.77 11.44
N GLU A 104 -21.83 -14.52 11.87
CA GLU A 104 -21.88 -15.98 11.71
C GLU A 104 -21.92 -16.36 10.22
N GLU A 105 -22.80 -15.73 9.42
CA GLU A 105 -22.89 -16.02 7.98
C GLU A 105 -21.57 -15.72 7.25
N PHE A 106 -20.85 -14.67 7.65
CA PHE A 106 -19.53 -14.38 7.08
C PHE A 106 -18.54 -15.52 7.37
N VAL A 107 -18.48 -16.00 8.60
CA VAL A 107 -17.60 -17.13 8.96
C VAL A 107 -18.03 -18.41 8.22
N ASP A 108 -19.31 -18.76 8.28
CA ASP A 108 -19.82 -19.99 7.67
C ASP A 108 -19.57 -20.01 6.17
N ARG A 109 -20.02 -18.99 5.43
CA ARG A 109 -19.97 -18.96 3.96
C ARG A 109 -18.59 -18.62 3.41
N CYS A 110 -17.91 -17.60 3.99
CA CYS A 110 -16.66 -17.10 3.43
C CYS A 110 -15.45 -17.89 3.92
N LEU A 111 -15.36 -18.16 5.23
CA LEU A 111 -14.16 -18.80 5.80
C LEU A 111 -14.27 -20.33 5.75
N VAL A 112 -15.42 -20.90 6.13
CA VAL A 112 -15.58 -22.36 6.23
C VAL A 112 -15.92 -22.98 4.88
N GLU A 113 -17.04 -22.58 4.28
CA GLU A 113 -17.51 -23.23 3.03
C GLU A 113 -16.62 -22.88 1.85
N HIS A 114 -16.27 -21.59 1.67
CA HIS A 114 -15.55 -21.12 0.51
C HIS A 114 -14.04 -21.33 0.64
N LEU A 115 -13.41 -20.80 1.68
CA LEU A 115 -11.96 -20.88 1.87
C LEU A 115 -11.50 -22.17 2.57
N SER A 116 -12.40 -22.89 3.25
CA SER A 116 -12.09 -24.11 4.01
C SER A 116 -10.89 -23.92 4.94
N VAL A 117 -10.87 -22.84 5.72
CA VAL A 117 -9.70 -22.41 6.49
C VAL A 117 -9.31 -23.41 7.58
N ALA A 118 -8.02 -23.67 7.77
CA ALA A 118 -7.50 -24.37 8.95
C ALA A 118 -7.19 -23.41 10.11
N GLY A 119 -6.98 -22.13 9.80
CA GLY A 119 -6.76 -21.09 10.78
C GLY A 119 -6.88 -19.69 10.20
N VAL A 120 -7.18 -18.73 11.06
CA VAL A 120 -7.30 -17.31 10.73
C VAL A 120 -6.37 -16.49 11.61
N SER A 121 -5.58 -15.60 11.01
CA SER A 121 -4.76 -14.61 11.71
C SER A 121 -5.30 -13.21 11.41
N THR A 122 -5.48 -12.39 12.44
CA THR A 122 -6.00 -11.02 12.30
C THR A 122 -5.51 -10.12 13.43
N GLY A 123 -5.76 -8.80 13.33
CA GLY A 123 -5.51 -7.87 14.44
C GLY A 123 -6.50 -8.06 15.59
N GLU A 124 -6.10 -7.72 16.81
CA GLU A 124 -6.98 -7.80 18.00
C GLU A 124 -8.21 -6.89 17.92
N ASP A 125 -8.14 -5.83 17.13
CA ASP A 125 -9.22 -4.86 16.92
C ASP A 125 -10.10 -5.18 15.71
N PHE A 126 -9.91 -6.35 15.09
CA PHE A 126 -10.65 -6.75 13.92
C PHE A 126 -12.14 -6.95 14.23
N THR A 127 -12.98 -6.32 13.41
CA THR A 127 -14.43 -6.47 13.46
C THR A 127 -14.98 -6.81 12.09
N PHE A 128 -16.03 -7.61 12.03
CA PHE A 128 -16.60 -8.14 10.79
C PHE A 128 -18.12 -8.30 10.86
N GLY A 129 -18.73 -8.70 9.74
CA GLY A 129 -20.15 -8.85 9.63
C GLY A 129 -20.92 -7.53 9.58
N LYS A 130 -22.23 -7.62 9.31
CA LYS A 130 -23.12 -6.48 9.20
C LYS A 130 -23.11 -5.64 10.48
N GLY A 131 -22.89 -4.34 10.30
CA GLY A 131 -22.85 -3.40 11.43
C GLY A 131 -21.67 -3.63 12.38
N ARG A 132 -20.63 -4.39 11.97
CA ARG A 132 -19.48 -4.76 12.82
C ARG A 132 -19.90 -5.56 14.06
N SER A 133 -20.88 -6.46 13.91
CA SER A 133 -21.41 -7.26 14.99
C SER A 133 -20.50 -8.40 15.43
N GLY A 134 -19.51 -8.77 14.60
CA GLY A 134 -18.50 -9.78 14.91
C GLY A 134 -17.23 -9.16 15.47
N ASP A 135 -16.66 -9.81 16.47
CA ASP A 135 -15.42 -9.48 17.15
C ASP A 135 -14.54 -10.73 17.33
N ILE A 136 -13.39 -10.57 17.99
CA ILE A 136 -12.45 -11.69 18.23
C ILE A 136 -13.03 -12.79 19.12
N PRO A 137 -13.72 -12.50 20.23
CA PRO A 137 -14.43 -13.53 21.02
C PRO A 137 -15.36 -14.39 20.19
N LEU A 138 -16.20 -13.77 19.34
CA LEU A 138 -17.11 -14.50 18.46
C LEU A 138 -16.35 -15.30 17.39
N MET A 139 -15.30 -14.75 16.80
CA MET A 139 -14.47 -15.46 15.82
C MET A 139 -13.86 -16.73 16.43
N ARG A 140 -13.38 -16.66 17.68
CA ARG A 140 -12.83 -17.83 18.40
C ARG A 140 -13.90 -18.88 18.68
N ALA A 141 -15.06 -18.49 19.18
CA ALA A 141 -16.16 -19.41 19.43
C ALA A 141 -16.61 -20.12 18.13
N LEU A 142 -16.69 -19.40 17.02
CA LEU A 142 -16.97 -19.99 15.70
C LEU A 142 -15.83 -20.87 15.22
N GLY A 143 -14.56 -20.49 15.48
CA GLY A 143 -13.40 -21.30 15.17
C GLY A 143 -13.42 -22.66 15.90
N GLU A 144 -13.73 -22.67 17.19
CA GLU A 144 -13.91 -23.89 17.97
C GLU A 144 -15.04 -24.77 17.41
N ARG A 145 -16.17 -24.14 17.06
CA ARG A 145 -17.34 -24.84 16.50
C ARG A 145 -17.03 -25.48 15.14
N HIS A 146 -16.26 -24.82 14.27
CA HIS A 146 -15.95 -25.28 12.90
C HIS A 146 -14.60 -25.96 12.76
N GLY A 147 -13.79 -26.02 13.82
CA GLY A 147 -12.51 -26.72 13.83
C GLY A 147 -11.35 -25.95 13.21
N PHE A 148 -11.38 -24.61 13.21
CA PHE A 148 -10.24 -23.78 12.78
C PHE A 148 -9.65 -22.96 13.95
N THR A 149 -8.36 -22.66 13.86
CA THR A 149 -7.65 -21.87 14.90
C THR A 149 -7.76 -20.36 14.63
N VAL A 150 -7.70 -19.55 15.70
CA VAL A 150 -7.72 -18.07 15.58
C VAL A 150 -6.51 -17.48 16.31
N ASP A 151 -5.60 -16.93 15.54
CA ASP A 151 -4.45 -16.17 16.03
C ASP A 151 -4.75 -14.67 15.96
N THR A 152 -4.54 -13.95 17.06
CA THR A 152 -4.71 -12.49 17.11
C THR A 152 -3.38 -11.81 17.36
N ILE A 153 -3.14 -10.72 16.68
CA ILE A 153 -1.90 -9.96 16.74
C ILE A 153 -2.17 -8.63 17.43
N ALA A 154 -1.47 -8.39 18.52
CA ALA A 154 -1.51 -7.12 19.22
C ALA A 154 -1.01 -5.98 18.32
N PRO A 155 -1.52 -4.74 18.50
CA PRO A 155 -1.07 -3.61 17.74
C PRO A 155 0.44 -3.39 17.85
N VAL A 156 1.14 -3.43 16.72
CA VAL A 156 2.58 -3.11 16.67
C VAL A 156 2.76 -1.62 16.99
N ARG A 157 3.71 -1.31 17.86
CA ARG A 157 4.04 0.07 18.24
C ARG A 157 5.43 0.45 17.75
N LEU A 158 5.56 1.70 17.31
CA LEU A 158 6.83 2.33 16.98
C LEU A 158 6.87 3.68 17.68
N ASP A 159 7.92 3.94 18.47
CA ASP A 159 8.06 5.15 19.31
C ASP A 159 6.88 5.34 20.29
N GLY A 160 6.35 4.25 20.84
CA GLY A 160 5.22 4.27 21.79
C GLY A 160 3.84 4.42 21.17
N GLU A 161 3.75 4.71 19.88
CA GLU A 161 2.47 4.89 19.15
C GLU A 161 2.14 3.70 18.26
N THR A 162 0.85 3.39 18.13
CA THR A 162 0.39 2.31 17.27
C THR A 162 0.68 2.60 15.80
N VAL A 163 1.27 1.63 15.12
CA VAL A 163 1.45 1.66 13.65
C VAL A 163 0.11 1.36 12.97
N SER A 164 -0.38 2.30 12.18
CA SER A 164 -1.67 2.17 11.49
C SER A 164 -1.67 2.83 10.13
N SER A 165 -2.58 2.40 9.24
CA SER A 165 -2.80 3.08 7.96
C SER A 165 -3.25 4.54 8.14
N THR A 166 -3.91 4.88 9.24
CA THR A 166 -4.31 6.26 9.55
C THR A 166 -3.09 7.13 9.79
N ARG A 167 -2.17 6.72 10.67
CA ARG A 167 -0.92 7.44 10.95
C ARG A 167 -0.07 7.63 9.68
N ILE A 168 -0.01 6.62 8.81
CA ILE A 168 0.70 6.72 7.52
C ILE A 168 0.05 7.79 6.62
N ARG A 169 -1.28 7.80 6.51
CA ARG A 169 -2.00 8.82 5.73
C ARG A 169 -1.79 10.23 6.26
N GLU A 170 -1.76 10.39 7.57
CA GLU A 170 -1.48 11.68 8.22
C GLU A 170 -0.06 12.15 7.94
N ALA A 171 0.94 11.27 8.07
CA ALA A 171 2.32 11.58 7.73
C ALA A 171 2.48 12.04 6.27
N LEU A 172 1.86 11.34 5.32
CA LEU A 172 1.91 11.69 3.90
C LEU A 172 1.20 13.04 3.61
N ARG A 173 0.04 13.30 4.24
CA ARG A 173 -0.66 14.58 4.10
C ARG A 173 0.11 15.74 4.73
N ALA A 174 0.86 15.48 5.77
CA ALA A 174 1.75 16.46 6.40
C ALA A 174 3.03 16.75 5.57
N GLY A 175 3.33 15.94 4.54
CA GLY A 175 4.56 16.04 3.76
C GLY A 175 5.76 15.38 4.46
N ASN A 176 5.52 14.32 5.22
CA ASN A 176 6.55 13.54 5.89
C ASN A 176 6.60 12.10 5.34
N PRO A 177 7.09 11.88 4.11
CA PRO A 177 7.21 10.55 3.52
C PRO A 177 8.24 9.67 4.26
N ARG A 178 9.21 10.26 4.97
CA ARG A 178 10.18 9.51 5.79
C ARG A 178 9.49 8.79 6.95
N GLU A 179 8.58 9.46 7.66
CA GLU A 179 7.80 8.80 8.71
C GLU A 179 6.89 7.71 8.14
N ALA A 180 6.23 7.99 7.01
CA ALA A 180 5.45 6.96 6.32
C ALA A 180 6.32 5.74 5.96
N ALA A 181 7.55 5.96 5.48
CA ALA A 181 8.48 4.89 5.14
C ALA A 181 8.88 4.05 6.36
N ARG A 182 9.11 4.66 7.52
CA ARG A 182 9.41 3.94 8.77
C ARG A 182 8.27 2.99 9.16
N LEU A 183 7.02 3.47 9.06
CA LEU A 183 5.81 2.70 9.39
C LEU A 183 5.54 1.59 8.38
N LEU A 184 5.85 1.83 7.09
CA LEU A 184 5.70 0.90 5.97
C LEU A 184 6.87 -0.08 5.83
N THR A 185 8.03 0.20 6.44
CA THR A 185 9.32 -0.49 6.24
C THR A 185 9.88 -0.38 4.81
N ARG A 186 9.36 0.56 4.04
CA ARG A 186 9.77 0.89 2.67
C ARG A 186 9.24 2.27 2.30
N PRO A 187 9.82 2.94 1.30
CA PRO A 187 9.25 4.20 0.80
C PRO A 187 7.79 4.02 0.34
N TYR A 188 6.98 5.04 0.53
CA TYR A 188 5.64 5.09 -0.05
C TYR A 188 5.76 5.29 -1.56
N ALA A 189 5.08 4.47 -2.35
CA ALA A 189 5.19 4.49 -3.81
C ALA A 189 3.83 4.59 -4.50
N ILE A 190 3.81 5.32 -5.62
CA ILE A 190 2.67 5.46 -6.52
C ILE A 190 3.01 4.75 -7.82
N GLU A 191 2.15 3.82 -8.22
CA GLU A 191 2.28 3.08 -9.48
C GLU A 191 1.23 3.56 -10.47
N GLY A 192 1.63 3.77 -11.71
CA GLY A 192 0.70 4.14 -12.76
C GLY A 192 1.30 4.10 -14.15
N VAL A 193 0.43 4.19 -15.14
CA VAL A 193 0.83 4.26 -16.56
C VAL A 193 1.24 5.68 -16.90
N VAL A 194 2.39 5.83 -17.51
CA VAL A 194 2.89 7.13 -17.98
C VAL A 194 2.03 7.63 -19.14
N GLN A 195 1.45 8.81 -18.95
CA GLN A 195 0.60 9.49 -19.93
C GLN A 195 1.34 10.64 -20.63
N HIS A 196 0.86 11.01 -21.80
CA HIS A 196 1.31 12.23 -22.46
C HIS A 196 0.83 13.47 -21.69
N GLY A 197 1.73 14.43 -21.47
CA GLY A 197 1.42 15.75 -20.93
C GLY A 197 1.74 16.85 -21.94
N ASP A 198 1.68 18.10 -21.49
CA ASP A 198 1.86 19.32 -22.33
C ASP A 198 3.29 19.49 -22.88
N LYS A 199 4.22 18.59 -22.55
CA LYS A 199 5.64 18.56 -22.99
C LYS A 199 6.46 19.82 -22.67
N VAL A 200 5.94 20.72 -21.83
CA VAL A 200 6.63 21.99 -21.46
C VAL A 200 7.98 21.69 -20.80
N GLY A 201 8.06 20.69 -19.91
CA GLY A 201 9.32 20.29 -19.28
C GLY A 201 10.39 19.86 -20.29
N ARG A 202 10.02 19.24 -21.41
CA ARG A 202 10.97 18.83 -22.45
C ARG A 202 11.67 20.04 -23.10
N THR A 203 10.95 21.13 -23.35
CA THR A 203 11.50 22.35 -23.93
C THR A 203 12.43 23.08 -22.98
N LEU A 204 12.29 22.84 -21.67
CA LEU A 204 13.09 23.41 -20.61
C LEU A 204 14.29 22.53 -20.21
N GLY A 205 14.50 21.38 -20.85
CA GLY A 205 15.56 20.42 -20.50
C GLY A 205 15.24 19.51 -19.31
N PHE A 206 13.98 19.51 -18.83
CA PHE A 206 13.50 18.67 -17.73
C PHE A 206 12.30 17.80 -18.19
N PRO A 207 12.51 16.80 -19.06
CA PRO A 207 11.42 15.96 -19.54
C PRO A 207 10.78 15.18 -18.36
N THR A 208 9.50 15.42 -18.13
CA THR A 208 8.72 14.74 -17.07
C THR A 208 7.83 13.64 -17.64
N ALA A 209 7.68 12.56 -16.90
CA ALA A 209 6.59 11.62 -17.06
C ALA A 209 5.34 12.16 -16.35
N ASN A 210 4.14 11.75 -16.78
CA ASN A 210 2.90 12.15 -16.11
C ASN A 210 2.17 10.89 -15.64
N ILE A 211 1.90 10.79 -14.36
CA ILE A 211 1.21 9.67 -13.74
C ILE A 211 -0.06 10.19 -13.06
N ASP A 212 -1.20 9.64 -13.44
CA ASP A 212 -2.48 9.94 -12.79
C ASP A 212 -2.49 9.36 -11.37
N MET A 213 -2.95 10.15 -10.42
CA MET A 213 -3.05 9.72 -9.02
C MET A 213 -4.14 8.68 -8.77
N ALA A 214 -5.03 8.48 -9.72
CA ALA A 214 -6.13 7.50 -9.63
C ALA A 214 -6.76 7.47 -8.21
N ASN A 215 -6.83 6.29 -7.60
CA ASN A 215 -7.44 6.08 -6.29
C ASN A 215 -6.48 6.22 -5.11
N TYR A 216 -5.22 6.61 -5.36
CA TYR A 216 -4.26 6.79 -4.28
C TYR A 216 -4.63 7.97 -3.36
N LEU A 217 -4.19 7.88 -2.11
CA LEU A 217 -4.12 9.03 -1.22
C LEU A 217 -3.45 10.21 -1.94
N ARG A 218 -3.86 11.43 -1.63
CA ARG A 218 -3.15 12.65 -2.01
C ARG A 218 -2.18 13.04 -0.90
N PRO A 219 -0.86 12.74 -1.03
CA PRO A 219 0.15 13.34 -0.16
C PRO A 219 0.13 14.85 -0.30
N LYS A 220 0.81 15.56 0.60
CA LYS A 220 0.96 17.01 0.50
C LYS A 220 1.48 17.41 -0.88
N PHE A 221 0.80 18.32 -1.56
CA PHE A 221 1.25 18.80 -2.88
C PHE A 221 2.56 19.56 -2.77
N GLY A 222 3.44 19.37 -3.75
CA GLY A 222 4.76 19.98 -3.78
C GLY A 222 5.80 19.12 -4.49
N ILE A 223 7.05 19.46 -4.24
CA ILE A 223 8.21 18.84 -4.87
C ILE A 223 8.81 17.80 -3.94
N TYR A 224 9.12 16.63 -4.50
CA TYR A 224 9.66 15.47 -3.80
C TYR A 224 10.98 15.02 -4.42
N ALA A 225 11.89 14.52 -3.60
CA ALA A 225 12.96 13.62 -4.02
C ALA A 225 12.35 12.23 -4.23
N VAL A 226 12.55 11.63 -5.40
CA VAL A 226 11.89 10.39 -5.79
C VAL A 226 12.87 9.37 -6.36
N ARG A 227 12.44 8.10 -6.31
CA ARG A 227 13.12 7.00 -6.99
C ARG A 227 12.12 6.27 -7.87
N GLY A 228 12.42 6.16 -9.16
CA GLY A 228 11.58 5.49 -10.15
C GLY A 228 12.02 4.06 -10.38
N HIS A 229 11.09 3.11 -10.28
CA HIS A 229 11.28 1.73 -10.71
C HIS A 229 10.68 1.58 -12.10
N LEU A 230 11.55 1.44 -13.08
CA LEU A 230 11.20 1.39 -14.49
C LEU A 230 11.11 -0.06 -14.99
N PRO A 231 10.44 -0.31 -16.13
CA PRO A 231 10.43 -1.61 -16.77
C PRO A 231 11.84 -2.17 -16.98
N GLY A 232 11.97 -3.50 -16.87
CA GLY A 232 13.27 -4.17 -16.95
C GLY A 232 14.10 -4.10 -15.65
N GLY A 233 13.53 -3.63 -14.55
CA GLY A 233 14.18 -3.61 -13.23
C GLY A 233 15.16 -2.43 -13.04
N ARG A 234 15.16 -1.47 -13.95
CA ARG A 234 16.01 -0.27 -13.82
C ARG A 234 15.47 0.65 -12.74
N VAL A 235 16.34 1.07 -11.83
CA VAL A 235 16.03 2.05 -10.77
C VAL A 235 16.75 3.35 -11.09
N VAL A 236 16.04 4.48 -11.01
CA VAL A 236 16.55 5.82 -11.35
C VAL A 236 16.14 6.83 -10.30
N ASP A 237 17.03 7.71 -9.93
CA ASP A 237 16.76 8.81 -9.02
C ASP A 237 16.15 10.00 -9.77
N GLY A 238 15.35 10.81 -9.06
CA GLY A 238 14.66 11.94 -9.68
C GLY A 238 14.13 12.97 -8.68
N ALA A 239 13.48 13.97 -9.24
CA ALA A 239 12.62 14.89 -8.51
C ALA A 239 11.22 14.86 -9.15
N ALA A 240 10.16 14.97 -8.35
CA ALA A 240 8.80 14.98 -8.88
C ALA A 240 7.98 16.13 -8.32
N ASN A 241 7.14 16.70 -9.15
CA ASN A 241 6.04 17.53 -8.71
C ASN A 241 4.79 16.66 -8.52
N LEU A 242 4.14 16.80 -7.37
CA LEU A 242 2.80 16.30 -7.12
C LEU A 242 1.87 17.49 -6.98
N GLY A 243 0.90 17.63 -7.86
CA GLY A 243 0.02 18.79 -7.85
C GLY A 243 -1.15 18.70 -8.81
N VAL A 244 -1.94 19.79 -8.87
CA VAL A 244 -3.07 19.94 -9.77
C VAL A 244 -2.63 20.62 -11.06
N ARG A 245 -3.02 20.05 -12.19
CA ARG A 245 -2.81 20.65 -13.51
C ARG A 245 -4.11 21.26 -14.02
N PRO A 246 -4.25 22.58 -13.94
CA PRO A 246 -5.45 23.30 -14.37
C PRO A 246 -5.60 23.35 -15.90
N SER A 247 -4.55 23.03 -16.66
CA SER A 247 -4.60 22.95 -18.14
C SER A 247 -5.48 21.82 -18.67
N PHE A 248 -5.85 20.85 -17.82
CA PHE A 248 -6.82 19.81 -18.15
C PHE A 248 -8.24 20.25 -17.77
N ASP A 249 -9.23 19.81 -18.54
CA ASP A 249 -10.65 19.99 -18.23
C ASP A 249 -11.34 18.61 -18.15
N PRO A 250 -11.74 18.13 -16.95
CA PRO A 250 -11.53 18.76 -15.63
C PRO A 250 -10.05 18.73 -15.18
N PRO A 251 -9.66 19.62 -14.25
CA PRO A 251 -8.30 19.64 -13.69
C PRO A 251 -7.87 18.27 -13.15
N LYS A 252 -6.64 17.87 -13.45
CA LYS A 252 -6.08 16.57 -13.03
C LYS A 252 -5.03 16.72 -11.94
N GLU A 253 -5.04 15.77 -11.04
CA GLU A 253 -3.99 15.61 -10.03
C GLU A 253 -2.97 14.61 -10.55
N LEU A 254 -1.74 15.09 -10.78
CA LEU A 254 -0.68 14.31 -11.40
C LEU A 254 0.56 14.26 -10.52
N LEU A 255 1.26 13.13 -10.60
CA LEU A 255 2.65 12.99 -10.19
C LEU A 255 3.52 13.11 -11.45
N GLU A 256 4.46 14.07 -11.46
CA GLU A 256 5.29 14.42 -12.61
C GLU A 256 6.77 14.25 -12.28
N PRO A 257 7.31 13.01 -12.31
CA PRO A 257 8.73 12.77 -12.08
C PRO A 257 9.58 13.20 -13.28
N TYR A 258 10.70 13.88 -12.96
CA TYR A 258 11.86 14.10 -13.80
C TYR A 258 12.98 13.19 -13.29
N PHE A 259 13.39 12.22 -14.09
CA PHE A 259 14.46 11.28 -13.73
C PHE A 259 15.83 11.77 -14.18
N PHE A 260 16.80 11.76 -13.26
CA PHE A 260 18.16 12.20 -13.51
C PHE A 260 18.90 11.22 -14.43
N ASP A 261 19.68 11.76 -15.35
CA ASP A 261 20.54 10.97 -16.24
C ASP A 261 19.79 9.84 -16.98
N PHE A 262 18.47 10.04 -17.19
CA PHE A 262 17.63 9.11 -17.94
C PHE A 262 17.25 9.68 -19.30
N SER A 263 17.47 8.87 -20.32
CA SER A 263 16.96 9.10 -21.67
C SER A 263 16.22 7.84 -22.14
N GLY A 264 15.01 7.99 -22.55
CA GLY A 264 14.17 6.88 -23.02
C GLY A 264 12.69 7.29 -23.12
N ASP A 265 11.91 6.44 -23.74
CA ASP A 265 10.47 6.62 -23.83
C ASP A 265 9.78 5.75 -22.80
N LEU A 266 8.96 6.37 -21.95
CA LEU A 266 8.19 5.71 -20.90
C LEU A 266 6.67 5.74 -21.17
N TYR A 267 6.24 6.38 -22.26
CA TYR A 267 4.81 6.51 -22.55
C TYR A 267 4.14 5.14 -22.71
N GLY A 268 2.97 5.00 -22.08
CA GLY A 268 2.22 3.76 -22.05
C GLY A 268 2.81 2.66 -21.14
N GLN A 269 3.99 2.88 -20.55
CA GLN A 269 4.60 1.94 -19.63
C GLN A 269 4.14 2.19 -18.20
N THR A 270 3.95 1.12 -17.44
CA THR A 270 3.71 1.21 -15.99
C THR A 270 5.04 1.39 -15.28
N ILE A 271 5.13 2.44 -14.45
CA ILE A 271 6.27 2.68 -13.56
C ILE A 271 5.78 2.86 -12.13
N GLU A 272 6.67 2.61 -11.16
CA GLU A 272 6.41 2.87 -9.76
C GLU A 272 7.37 3.96 -9.26
N VAL A 273 6.85 4.98 -8.58
CA VAL A 273 7.61 6.14 -8.11
C VAL A 273 7.52 6.22 -6.61
N GLU A 274 8.63 6.00 -5.93
CA GLU A 274 8.80 6.15 -4.49
C GLU A 274 8.94 7.63 -4.12
N LEU A 275 8.15 8.10 -3.15
CA LEU A 275 8.33 9.41 -2.53
C LEU A 275 9.32 9.27 -1.36
N VAL A 276 10.57 9.68 -1.57
CA VAL A 276 11.65 9.49 -0.58
C VAL A 276 11.65 10.62 0.45
N ASP A 277 11.56 11.87 -0.02
CA ASP A 277 11.53 13.03 0.85
C ASP A 277 10.77 14.21 0.24
N PHE A 278 10.20 15.06 1.09
CA PHE A 278 9.51 16.29 0.68
C PHE A 278 10.50 17.45 0.64
N ILE A 279 10.60 18.13 -0.50
CA ILE A 279 11.54 19.23 -0.69
C ILE A 279 10.90 20.56 -0.33
N ARG A 280 9.74 20.87 -0.92
CA ARG A 280 9.03 22.14 -0.70
C ARG A 280 7.59 22.09 -1.23
N PRO A 281 6.71 23.00 -0.81
CA PRO A 281 5.41 23.20 -1.46
C PRO A 281 5.55 23.68 -2.91
N GLU A 282 4.48 23.59 -3.69
CA GLU A 282 4.39 24.26 -4.98
C GLU A 282 4.56 25.77 -4.82
N ALA A 283 5.13 26.41 -5.82
CA ALA A 283 5.32 27.86 -5.88
C ALA A 283 4.95 28.40 -7.27
N LYS A 284 4.49 29.63 -7.33
CA LYS A 284 4.34 30.38 -8.58
C LYS A 284 5.61 31.16 -8.85
N PHE A 285 5.96 31.33 -10.12
CA PHE A 285 7.13 32.07 -10.56
C PHE A 285 6.69 33.16 -11.51
N ASP A 286 7.33 34.32 -11.40
CA ASP A 286 6.98 35.49 -12.18
C ASP A 286 7.50 35.39 -13.62
N ASP A 287 8.59 34.66 -13.81
CA ASP A 287 9.21 34.44 -15.11
C ASP A 287 9.85 33.04 -15.25
N MET A 288 10.28 32.70 -16.45
CA MET A 288 10.85 31.42 -16.81
C MET A 288 12.22 31.19 -16.18
N ASP A 289 13.03 32.23 -16.05
CA ASP A 289 14.38 32.15 -15.50
C ASP A 289 14.34 31.80 -14.00
N ALA A 290 13.40 32.43 -13.25
CA ALA A 290 13.13 32.12 -11.86
C ALA A 290 12.66 30.66 -11.69
N LEU A 291 11.76 30.17 -12.56
CA LEU A 291 11.32 28.78 -12.58
C LEU A 291 12.51 27.83 -12.79
N MET A 292 13.33 28.07 -13.82
CA MET A 292 14.49 27.23 -14.15
C MET A 292 15.52 27.22 -13.02
N ALA A 293 15.81 28.37 -12.44
CA ALA A 293 16.73 28.49 -11.30
C ALA A 293 16.23 27.70 -10.09
N GLN A 294 14.91 27.70 -9.82
CA GLN A 294 14.34 26.92 -8.74
C GLN A 294 14.36 25.44 -9.04
N MET A 295 14.05 25.02 -10.26
CA MET A 295 14.13 23.60 -10.67
C MET A 295 15.56 23.05 -10.50
N ALA A 296 16.59 23.83 -10.85
CA ALA A 296 17.98 23.44 -10.63
C ALA A 296 18.31 23.25 -9.14
N LYS A 297 17.79 24.13 -8.26
CA LYS A 297 17.93 23.98 -6.80
C LYS A 297 17.21 22.75 -6.27
N ASP A 298 15.99 22.45 -6.78
CA ASP A 298 15.22 21.29 -6.40
C ASP A 298 15.96 19.99 -6.79
N VAL A 299 16.51 19.93 -8.00
CA VAL A 299 17.34 18.80 -8.47
C VAL A 299 18.58 18.60 -7.58
N ALA A 300 19.30 19.67 -7.25
CA ALA A 300 20.47 19.59 -6.37
C ALA A 300 20.08 19.09 -4.97
N THR A 301 18.93 19.55 -4.46
CA THR A 301 18.39 19.11 -3.17
C THR A 301 17.98 17.66 -3.21
N ALA A 302 17.25 17.22 -4.26
CA ALA A 302 16.86 15.83 -4.44
C ALA A 302 18.06 14.90 -4.50
N LYS A 303 19.09 15.23 -5.29
CA LYS A 303 20.34 14.44 -5.38
C LYS A 303 20.99 14.28 -4.00
N ARG A 304 21.06 15.34 -3.20
CA ARG A 304 21.60 15.27 -1.84
C ARG A 304 20.77 14.37 -0.93
N LEU A 305 19.44 14.49 -0.95
CA LEU A 305 18.53 13.69 -0.11
C LEU A 305 18.56 12.19 -0.47
N LEU A 306 18.65 11.87 -1.76
CA LEU A 306 18.68 10.49 -2.26
C LEU A 306 20.02 9.79 -1.97
N ASN A 307 21.13 10.55 -1.88
CA ASN A 307 22.42 10.04 -1.48
C ASN A 307 22.61 9.91 0.05
N SER A 308 21.69 10.45 0.85
CA SER A 308 21.73 10.28 2.30
C SER A 308 21.25 8.87 2.68
N PRO A 309 21.84 8.25 3.75
CA PRO A 309 21.39 6.94 4.20
C PRO A 309 19.88 6.94 4.45
N SER A 310 19.20 5.91 3.95
CA SER A 310 17.78 5.73 4.23
C SER A 310 17.58 5.52 5.73
N PRO A 311 16.57 6.15 6.37
CA PRO A 311 16.24 5.87 7.77
C PRO A 311 15.83 4.42 8.01
N LEU A 312 15.63 3.63 6.95
CA LEU A 312 15.32 2.19 7.01
C LEU A 312 16.56 1.31 7.19
N VAL A 313 17.79 1.86 7.06
CA VAL A 313 19.06 1.12 7.17
C VAL A 313 19.70 1.29 8.57
N GLY A 314 19.06 2.03 9.48
CA GLY A 314 19.55 2.25 10.83
C GLY A 314 18.94 1.26 11.83
N GLU A 315 19.82 0.39 12.41
CA GLU A 315 19.59 -0.44 13.58
C GLU A 315 18.61 -1.62 13.46
N GLY A 316 18.85 -2.52 12.53
CA GLY A 316 18.46 -3.91 12.66
C GLY A 316 19.47 -4.64 13.60
N GLY A 317 19.13 -4.84 14.86
CA GLY A 317 19.96 -5.68 15.69
C GLY A 317 19.92 -5.38 17.17
N SER A 318 18.84 -5.74 17.83
CA SER A 318 18.94 -6.26 19.20
C SER A 318 17.87 -7.32 19.37
N ALA A 319 18.34 -8.55 19.34
CA ALA A 319 17.57 -9.72 19.74
C ALA A 319 16.83 -9.41 21.05
N VAL A 320 15.50 -9.56 21.04
CA VAL A 320 14.74 -9.69 22.27
C VAL A 320 15.20 -11.01 22.89
N GLY A 321 16.03 -10.90 23.92
CA GLY A 321 16.40 -12.01 24.77
C GLY A 321 15.14 -12.60 25.38
N ALA A 322 15.02 -13.90 25.22
CA ALA A 322 14.12 -14.71 26.00
C ALA A 322 14.66 -14.70 27.44
N GLU A 323 13.91 -14.13 28.37
CA GLU A 323 14.04 -14.41 29.79
C GLU A 323 12.65 -14.63 30.38
N GLY A 324 12.53 -15.83 31.02
CA GLY A 324 11.60 -16.15 32.11
C GLY A 324 10.19 -16.53 31.74
#